data_972098d4c461ac3f0cb26bd3b2e040ec
#
_entry.id   972098d4c461ac3f0cb26bd3b2e040ec
#
_cell.length_a   1.000
_cell.length_b   1.000
_cell.length_c   1.000
_cell.angle_alpha   90.00
_cell.angle_beta   90.00
_cell.angle_gamma   90.00
#
_symmetry.space_group_name_H-M   'P 1'
#
loop_
_entity.id
_entity.type
_entity.pdbx_description
1 polymer ?
#
loop_
_entity_poly.entity_id
_entity_poly.type
_entity_poly.pdbx_seq_one_letter_code
_entity_poly.pdbx_strand_id
1 'polypeptide(L)'
;GGPAGDAGFTRGDEVLAVDTGNGYETIDQLIARNVTTLELFGASEEGVARGFRVRKTSGEIVEEVIEKRELDTPPLAVEPLLLPREGLSPVGYLNLRSFITSANVELEGATSYFKENNVTDLIVDLRYNGGGYVSVADRMLDLLGGLVAEGERSFWITHNDKQSDLDQGAV
;
A
#
# COMPACT_ATOMS: atom_id res chain seq x y z
N GLY A 1 -13.59 2.99 4.73
CA GLY A 1 -12.44 2.47 5.47
C GLY A 1 -12.46 0.95 5.62
N GLY A 2 -11.41 0.38 6.15
CA GLY A 2 -11.37 -1.03 6.53
C GLY A 2 -11.94 -1.26 7.92
N PRO A 3 -12.18 -2.56 8.31
CA PRO A 3 -12.81 -2.90 9.59
C PRO A 3 -12.14 -2.26 10.81
N ALA A 4 -10.82 -2.20 10.85
CA ALA A 4 -10.10 -1.55 11.94
C ALA A 4 -10.34 -0.02 11.99
N GLY A 5 -10.42 0.63 10.82
CA GLY A 5 -10.76 2.06 10.73
C GLY A 5 -12.20 2.34 11.17
N ASP A 6 -13.15 1.46 10.81
CA ASP A 6 -14.53 1.57 11.22
C ASP A 6 -14.71 1.36 12.73
N ALA A 7 -13.86 0.55 13.35
CA ALA A 7 -13.73 0.40 14.80
C ALA A 7 -12.96 1.57 15.46
N GLY A 8 -12.65 2.62 14.71
CA GLY A 8 -11.98 3.81 15.22
C GLY A 8 -10.47 3.69 15.42
N PHE A 9 -9.83 2.63 14.91
CA PHE A 9 -8.37 2.52 14.96
C PHE A 9 -7.73 3.49 13.97
N THR A 10 -6.67 4.15 14.42
CA THR A 10 -5.97 5.16 13.63
C THR A 10 -4.47 4.90 13.62
N ARG A 11 -3.78 5.53 12.68
CA ARG A 11 -2.33 5.45 12.62
C ARG A 11 -1.71 6.06 13.88
N GLY A 12 -0.79 5.33 14.49
CA GLY A 12 -0.13 5.70 15.74
C GLY A 12 -0.72 5.03 16.98
N ASP A 13 -1.87 4.36 16.86
CA ASP A 13 -2.40 3.52 17.92
C ASP A 13 -1.49 2.29 18.12
N GLU A 14 -1.33 1.83 19.36
CA GLU A 14 -0.44 0.73 19.73
C GLU A 14 -1.27 -0.52 20.09
N VAL A 15 -1.02 -1.63 19.41
CA VAL A 15 -1.64 -2.93 19.76
C VAL A 15 -0.93 -3.51 20.98
N LEU A 16 -1.66 -3.68 22.08
CA LEU A 16 -1.13 -4.21 23.35
C LEU A 16 -1.33 -5.71 23.51
N ALA A 17 -2.46 -6.23 23.03
CA ALA A 17 -2.81 -7.64 23.13
C ALA A 17 -3.79 -8.03 22.02
N VAL A 18 -3.82 -9.33 21.70
CA VAL A 18 -4.74 -9.91 20.72
C VAL A 18 -5.43 -11.13 21.35
N ASP A 19 -6.73 -11.24 21.16
CA ASP A 19 -7.49 -12.45 21.46
C ASP A 19 -7.57 -13.31 20.20
N THR A 20 -6.86 -14.44 20.24
CA THR A 20 -6.84 -15.43 19.16
C THR A 20 -7.92 -16.51 19.31
N GLY A 21 -8.84 -16.34 20.30
CA GLY A 21 -9.92 -17.28 20.63
C GLY A 21 -9.80 -17.92 22.01
N ASN A 22 -8.74 -17.64 22.76
CA ASN A 22 -8.47 -18.17 24.09
C ASN A 22 -8.30 -17.06 25.16
N GLY A 23 -8.77 -15.86 24.85
CA GLY A 23 -8.55 -14.65 25.65
C GLY A 23 -7.37 -13.81 25.16
N TYR A 24 -7.24 -12.63 25.76
CA TYR A 24 -6.19 -11.68 25.38
C TYR A 24 -4.81 -12.12 25.84
N GLU A 25 -3.90 -12.25 24.88
CA GLU A 25 -2.46 -12.44 25.12
C GLU A 25 -1.73 -11.16 24.69
N THR A 26 -0.77 -10.71 25.54
CA THR A 26 0.07 -9.57 25.19
C THR A 26 0.98 -9.89 24.00
N ILE A 27 1.48 -8.87 23.33
CA ILE A 27 2.42 -9.06 22.20
C ILE A 27 3.65 -9.86 22.65
N ASP A 28 4.20 -9.61 23.84
CA ASP A 28 5.34 -10.37 24.38
C ASP A 28 5.01 -11.87 24.59
N GLN A 29 3.81 -12.18 25.09
CA GLN A 29 3.35 -13.57 25.24
C GLN A 29 3.20 -14.27 23.89
N LEU A 30 2.62 -13.60 22.90
CA LEU A 30 2.47 -14.10 21.56
C LEU A 30 3.83 -14.37 20.89
N ILE A 31 4.78 -13.45 21.05
CA ILE A 31 6.16 -13.61 20.56
C ILE A 31 6.84 -14.81 21.27
N ALA A 32 6.74 -14.87 22.59
CA ALA A 32 7.40 -15.93 23.39
C ALA A 32 6.96 -17.33 23.00
N ARG A 33 5.69 -17.52 22.58
CA ARG A 33 5.18 -18.81 22.10
C ARG A 33 5.28 -19.01 20.59
N ASN A 34 5.96 -18.11 19.88
CA ASN A 34 6.13 -18.15 18.41
C ASN A 34 4.78 -18.25 17.67
N VAL A 35 3.83 -17.37 18.00
CA VAL A 35 2.54 -17.32 17.33
C VAL A 35 2.69 -17.19 15.82
N THR A 36 1.97 -17.97 15.05
CA THR A 36 1.96 -17.85 13.59
C THR A 36 1.04 -16.72 13.14
N THR A 37 1.27 -16.20 11.94
CA THR A 37 0.39 -15.18 11.32
C THR A 37 -1.05 -15.69 11.20
N LEU A 38 -1.21 -16.99 10.89
CA LEU A 38 -2.53 -17.62 10.80
C LEU A 38 -3.25 -17.68 12.14
N GLU A 39 -2.55 -18.02 13.23
CA GLU A 39 -3.14 -17.98 14.57
C GLU A 39 -3.48 -16.55 14.98
N LEU A 40 -2.56 -15.61 14.74
CA LEU A 40 -2.70 -14.21 15.15
C LEU A 40 -3.90 -13.54 14.45
N PHE A 41 -3.97 -13.66 13.14
CA PHE A 41 -4.98 -12.97 12.33
C PHE A 41 -6.13 -13.87 11.86
N GLY A 42 -6.01 -15.20 12.02
CA GLY A 42 -6.97 -16.16 11.47
C GLY A 42 -6.86 -16.33 9.96
N ALA A 43 -7.68 -17.23 9.40
CA ALA A 43 -7.75 -17.44 7.96
C ALA A 43 -8.13 -16.17 7.20
N SER A 44 -7.71 -16.07 5.91
CA SER A 44 -8.08 -14.94 5.03
C SER A 44 -9.48 -15.17 4.45
N GLU A 45 -10.46 -15.24 5.34
CA GLU A 45 -11.87 -15.50 5.03
C GLU A 45 -12.73 -14.42 5.68
N GLU A 46 -13.83 -14.06 5.02
CA GLU A 46 -14.84 -13.15 5.57
C GLU A 46 -15.47 -13.73 6.82
N GLY A 47 -15.81 -12.87 7.79
CA GLY A 47 -16.40 -13.28 9.06
C GLY A 47 -15.39 -13.73 10.13
N VAL A 48 -14.13 -13.95 9.78
CA VAL A 48 -13.10 -14.29 10.76
C VAL A 48 -12.80 -13.09 11.64
N ALA A 49 -13.02 -13.22 12.94
CA ALA A 49 -12.88 -12.15 13.92
C ALA A 49 -11.70 -12.35 14.86
N ARG A 50 -11.13 -11.24 15.36
CA ARG A 50 -10.11 -11.18 16.41
C ARG A 50 -10.37 -10.00 17.32
N GLY A 51 -10.17 -10.20 18.62
CA GLY A 51 -10.18 -9.14 19.60
C GLY A 51 -8.83 -8.41 19.65
N PHE A 52 -8.86 -7.11 19.70
CA PHE A 52 -7.66 -6.27 19.83
C PHE A 52 -7.79 -5.36 21.04
N ARG A 53 -6.79 -5.38 21.93
CA ARG A 53 -6.63 -4.36 22.98
C ARG A 53 -5.61 -3.35 22.48
N VAL A 54 -6.03 -2.11 22.37
CA VAL A 54 -5.26 -1.06 21.71
C VAL A 54 -5.16 0.16 22.61
N ARG A 55 -3.95 0.73 22.70
CA ARG A 55 -3.72 2.05 23.29
C ARG A 55 -3.83 3.09 22.19
N LYS A 56 -4.81 3.97 22.32
CA LYS A 56 -5.01 5.10 21.43
C LYS A 56 -3.88 6.13 21.59
N THR A 57 -3.66 6.95 20.59
CA THR A 57 -2.73 8.10 20.69
C THR A 57 -3.09 9.07 21.81
N SER A 58 -4.36 9.10 22.26
CA SER A 58 -4.82 9.82 23.44
C SER A 58 -4.34 9.23 24.77
N GLY A 59 -3.83 7.98 24.77
CA GLY A 59 -3.50 7.20 25.96
C GLY A 59 -4.64 6.31 26.46
N GLU A 60 -5.85 6.44 25.94
CA GLU A 60 -6.99 5.57 26.26
C GLU A 60 -6.72 4.13 25.78
N ILE A 61 -7.16 3.15 26.58
CA ILE A 61 -7.09 1.73 26.21
C ILE A 61 -8.50 1.27 25.85
N VAL A 62 -8.65 0.74 24.64
CA VAL A 62 -9.90 0.20 24.12
C VAL A 62 -9.76 -1.27 23.75
N GLU A 63 -10.84 -2.00 23.80
CA GLU A 63 -10.94 -3.38 23.31
C GLU A 63 -12.02 -3.43 22.24
N GLU A 64 -11.66 -3.92 21.06
CA GLU A 64 -12.57 -4.03 19.93
C GLU A 64 -12.40 -5.38 19.23
N VAL A 65 -13.50 -5.92 18.76
CA VAL A 65 -13.51 -7.12 17.92
C VAL A 65 -13.56 -6.69 16.47
N ILE A 66 -12.52 -7.05 15.72
CA ILE A 66 -12.41 -6.74 14.30
C ILE A 66 -12.75 -8.00 13.50
N GLU A 67 -13.80 -7.92 12.72
CA GLU A 67 -14.22 -8.96 11.80
C GLU A 67 -13.73 -8.69 10.39
N LYS A 68 -13.16 -9.68 9.73
CA LYS A 68 -12.71 -9.57 8.34
C LYS A 68 -13.90 -9.48 7.40
N ARG A 69 -13.77 -8.63 6.41
CA ARG A 69 -14.66 -8.57 5.25
C ARG A 69 -13.86 -8.34 3.99
N GLU A 70 -14.45 -8.67 2.85
CA GLU A 70 -13.88 -8.31 1.56
C GLU A 70 -13.88 -6.80 1.39
N LEU A 71 -12.79 -6.26 0.87
CA LEU A 71 -12.59 -4.84 0.65
C LEU A 71 -11.94 -4.59 -0.69
N ASP A 72 -12.52 -3.70 -1.46
CA ASP A 72 -11.82 -3.06 -2.55
C ASP A 72 -10.80 -2.08 -1.95
N THR A 73 -9.54 -2.47 -2.00
CA THR A 73 -8.46 -1.60 -1.54
C THR A 73 -8.04 -0.68 -2.68
N PRO A 74 -8.26 0.64 -2.56
CA PRO A 74 -7.83 1.56 -3.61
C PRO A 74 -6.30 1.47 -3.78
N PRO A 75 -5.79 1.42 -5.02
CA PRO A 75 -4.36 1.32 -5.30
C PRO A 75 -3.58 2.55 -4.83
N LEU A 76 -4.20 3.72 -4.80
CA LEU A 76 -3.64 4.93 -4.20
C LEU A 76 -4.07 5.06 -2.73
N ALA A 77 -3.12 5.41 -1.87
CA ALA A 77 -3.40 5.59 -0.45
C ALA A 77 -4.18 6.87 -0.14
N VAL A 78 -3.96 7.89 -0.95
CA VAL A 78 -4.61 9.20 -0.91
C VAL A 78 -4.79 9.68 -2.35
N GLU A 79 -5.74 10.57 -2.58
CA GLU A 79 -5.86 11.29 -3.84
C GLU A 79 -4.52 11.98 -4.20
N PRO A 80 -4.21 12.15 -5.49
CA PRO A 80 -3.02 12.86 -5.92
C PRO A 80 -2.98 14.28 -5.33
N LEU A 81 -1.85 14.67 -4.74
CA LEU A 81 -1.72 15.96 -4.06
C LEU A 81 -0.78 16.90 -4.82
N LEU A 82 -1.05 18.20 -4.71
CA LEU A 82 -0.15 19.26 -5.13
C LEU A 82 0.48 19.90 -3.89
N LEU A 83 1.80 19.80 -3.80
CA LEU A 83 2.59 20.43 -2.76
C LEU A 83 3.07 21.79 -3.25
N PRO A 84 2.58 22.90 -2.69
CA PRO A 84 2.91 24.23 -3.19
C PRO A 84 4.38 24.58 -2.96
N ARG A 85 4.97 25.31 -3.92
CA ARG A 85 6.30 25.92 -3.81
C ARG A 85 6.20 27.39 -4.16
N GLU A 86 6.80 28.25 -3.35
CA GLU A 86 6.78 29.70 -3.59
C GLU A 86 7.54 30.05 -4.89
N GLY A 87 6.86 30.73 -5.82
CA GLY A 87 7.44 31.17 -7.08
C GLY A 87 7.77 30.08 -8.10
N LEU A 88 7.38 28.81 -7.86
CA LEU A 88 7.64 27.66 -8.72
C LEU A 88 6.37 26.85 -8.96
N SER A 89 6.41 25.96 -9.97
CA SER A 89 5.38 24.95 -10.16
C SER A 89 5.27 24.04 -8.91
N PRO A 90 4.06 23.57 -8.57
CA PRO A 90 3.89 22.66 -7.44
C PRO A 90 4.62 21.33 -7.68
N VAL A 91 4.97 20.63 -6.59
CA VAL A 91 5.41 19.23 -6.65
C VAL A 91 4.19 18.35 -6.59
N GLY A 92 4.06 17.40 -7.51
CA GLY A 92 3.07 16.34 -7.43
C GLY A 92 3.47 15.32 -6.35
N TYR A 93 2.48 14.77 -5.64
CA TYR A 93 2.68 13.66 -4.73
C TYR A 93 1.71 12.53 -5.04
N LEU A 94 2.25 11.34 -5.24
CA LEU A 94 1.53 10.12 -5.54
C LEU A 94 1.96 9.03 -4.56
N ASN A 95 1.01 8.44 -3.81
CA ASN A 95 1.30 7.30 -2.95
C ASN A 95 0.61 6.03 -3.49
N LEU A 96 1.39 5.16 -4.11
CA LEU A 96 0.92 3.89 -4.70
C LEU A 96 1.14 2.74 -3.72
N ARG A 97 0.05 2.07 -3.31
CA ARG A 97 0.07 0.93 -2.37
C ARG A 97 0.39 -0.40 -3.01
N SER A 98 -0.06 -0.59 -4.26
CA SER A 98 0.11 -1.86 -4.96
C SER A 98 0.01 -1.67 -6.46
N PHE A 99 0.79 -2.47 -7.20
CA PHE A 99 0.76 -2.52 -8.66
C PHE A 99 -0.30 -3.52 -9.14
N ILE A 100 -1.57 -3.24 -8.83
CA ILE A 100 -2.74 -4.03 -9.29
C ILE A 100 -3.37 -3.40 -10.53
N THR A 101 -4.13 -4.18 -11.31
CA THR A 101 -4.67 -3.70 -12.60
C THR A 101 -5.59 -2.49 -12.48
N SER A 102 -6.32 -2.36 -11.38
CA SER A 102 -7.14 -1.17 -11.10
C SER A 102 -6.31 0.11 -10.93
N ALA A 103 -5.00 0.00 -10.63
CA ALA A 103 -4.13 1.15 -10.53
C ALA A 103 -3.91 1.89 -11.85
N ASN A 104 -4.10 1.24 -13.00
CA ASN A 104 -3.89 1.88 -14.30
C ASN A 104 -4.77 3.12 -14.49
N VAL A 105 -6.06 3.02 -14.14
CA VAL A 105 -7.01 4.13 -14.25
C VAL A 105 -6.63 5.27 -13.29
N GLU A 106 -6.28 4.92 -12.06
CA GLU A 106 -5.87 5.88 -11.03
C GLU A 106 -4.57 6.62 -11.42
N LEU A 107 -3.59 5.89 -11.97
CA LEU A 107 -2.33 6.46 -12.44
C LEU A 107 -2.54 7.40 -13.65
N GLU A 108 -3.40 7.03 -14.60
CA GLU A 108 -3.76 7.89 -15.73
C GLU A 108 -4.45 9.16 -15.25
N GLY A 109 -5.40 9.05 -14.31
CA GLY A 109 -6.06 10.20 -13.69
C GLY A 109 -5.09 11.11 -12.96
N ALA A 110 -4.20 10.54 -12.13
CA ALA A 110 -3.18 11.28 -11.41
C ALA A 110 -2.22 12.02 -12.34
N THR A 111 -1.76 11.35 -13.41
CA THR A 111 -0.85 11.95 -14.39
C THR A 111 -1.52 13.10 -15.14
N SER A 112 -2.79 12.93 -15.53
CA SER A 112 -3.57 14.01 -16.17
C SER A 112 -3.72 15.19 -15.22
N TYR A 113 -4.08 14.97 -13.98
CA TYR A 113 -4.19 15.99 -12.95
C TYR A 113 -2.89 16.76 -12.76
N PHE A 114 -1.74 16.06 -12.70
CA PHE A 114 -0.44 16.70 -12.57
C PHE A 114 -0.06 17.56 -13.80
N LYS A 115 -0.34 17.06 -15.01
CA LYS A 115 -0.10 17.83 -16.26
C LYS A 115 -0.95 19.09 -16.32
N GLU A 116 -2.24 19.02 -15.98
CA GLU A 116 -3.16 20.15 -15.95
C GLU A 116 -2.72 21.24 -14.95
N ASN A 117 -2.00 20.84 -13.90
CA ASN A 117 -1.48 21.76 -12.88
C ASN A 117 0.01 22.13 -13.06
N ASN A 118 0.57 21.88 -14.27
CA ASN A 118 1.95 22.22 -14.63
C ASN A 118 2.99 21.64 -13.65
N VAL A 119 2.75 20.45 -13.13
CA VAL A 119 3.71 19.73 -12.28
C VAL A 119 4.90 19.31 -13.14
N THR A 120 6.11 19.69 -12.72
CA THR A 120 7.39 19.31 -13.35
C THR A 120 8.19 18.33 -12.49
N ASP A 121 7.89 18.28 -11.21
CA ASP A 121 8.58 17.44 -10.22
C ASP A 121 7.57 16.60 -9.48
N LEU A 122 7.86 15.31 -9.33
CA LEU A 122 6.95 14.34 -8.72
C LEU A 122 7.64 13.57 -7.59
N ILE A 123 6.93 13.41 -6.49
CA ILE A 123 7.28 12.47 -5.44
C ILE A 123 6.39 11.25 -5.60
N VAL A 124 7.00 10.10 -5.92
CA VAL A 124 6.32 8.80 -5.91
C VAL A 124 6.65 8.10 -4.60
N ASP A 125 5.64 7.92 -3.76
CA ASP A 125 5.77 7.26 -2.47
C ASP A 125 5.33 5.80 -2.57
N LEU A 126 6.31 4.90 -2.51
CA LEU A 126 6.10 3.45 -2.54
C LEU A 126 6.28 2.81 -1.16
N ARG A 127 6.29 3.60 -0.09
CA ARG A 127 6.35 3.05 1.26
C ARG A 127 5.12 2.18 1.52
N TYR A 128 5.38 0.97 2.03
CA TYR A 128 4.38 -0.10 2.25
C TYR A 128 3.78 -0.70 0.96
N ASN A 129 4.34 -0.41 -0.21
CA ASN A 129 3.99 -1.10 -1.44
C ASN A 129 4.62 -2.50 -1.43
N GLY A 130 3.79 -3.53 -1.54
CA GLY A 130 4.21 -4.93 -1.56
C GLY A 130 4.58 -5.47 -2.95
N GLY A 131 4.53 -4.62 -3.99
CA GLY A 131 4.74 -5.03 -5.38
C GLY A 131 3.43 -5.21 -6.15
N GLY A 132 3.42 -6.16 -7.09
CA GLY A 132 2.29 -6.48 -7.94
C GLY A 132 2.68 -6.82 -9.38
N TYR A 133 1.87 -6.44 -10.36
CA TYR A 133 2.11 -6.76 -11.75
C TYR A 133 3.17 -5.86 -12.38
N VAL A 134 4.16 -6.47 -13.05
CA VAL A 134 5.21 -5.75 -13.80
C VAL A 134 4.59 -4.85 -14.88
N SER A 135 3.53 -5.30 -15.56
CA SER A 135 2.83 -4.50 -16.58
C SER A 135 2.23 -3.20 -16.04
N VAL A 136 1.83 -3.15 -14.76
CA VAL A 136 1.34 -1.93 -14.13
C VAL A 136 2.50 -0.99 -13.77
N ALA A 137 3.64 -1.55 -13.35
CA ALA A 137 4.85 -0.77 -13.13
C ALA A 137 5.38 -0.17 -14.45
N ASP A 138 5.37 -0.94 -15.52
CA ASP A 138 5.72 -0.50 -16.86
C ASP A 138 4.80 0.65 -17.31
N ARG A 139 3.49 0.47 -17.19
CA ARG A 139 2.53 1.55 -17.48
C ARG A 139 2.78 2.82 -16.68
N MET A 140 3.14 2.69 -15.40
CA MET A 140 3.51 3.85 -14.58
C MET A 140 4.76 4.56 -15.13
N LEU A 141 5.79 3.81 -15.54
CA LEU A 141 7.00 4.37 -16.14
C LEU A 141 6.69 5.12 -17.44
N ASP A 142 5.84 4.56 -18.31
CA ASP A 142 5.38 5.24 -19.54
C ASP A 142 4.67 6.57 -19.24
N LEU A 143 3.77 6.56 -18.26
CA LEU A 143 3.02 7.76 -17.87
C LEU A 143 3.91 8.86 -17.31
N LEU A 144 4.97 8.48 -16.58
CA LEU A 144 5.93 9.42 -15.97
C LEU A 144 7.01 9.88 -16.96
N GLY A 145 7.50 8.97 -17.81
CA GLY A 145 8.51 9.28 -18.82
C GLY A 145 7.95 10.14 -19.95
N GLY A 146 6.71 9.90 -20.34
CA GLY A 146 6.05 10.62 -21.41
C GLY A 146 6.88 10.63 -22.72
N LEU A 147 6.73 11.67 -23.54
CA LEU A 147 7.43 11.80 -24.81
C LEU A 147 8.98 11.91 -24.69
N VAL A 148 9.50 12.28 -23.53
CA VAL A 148 10.96 12.41 -23.31
C VAL A 148 11.62 11.05 -23.29
N ALA A 149 10.89 10.01 -22.83
CA ALA A 149 11.38 8.63 -22.74
C ALA A 149 10.83 7.73 -23.85
N GLU A 150 10.18 8.30 -24.88
CA GLU A 150 9.62 7.52 -25.98
C GLU A 150 10.71 6.73 -26.70
N GLY A 151 10.54 5.41 -26.81
CA GLY A 151 11.50 4.51 -27.42
C GLY A 151 12.69 4.11 -26.52
N GLU A 152 12.78 4.66 -25.31
CA GLU A 152 13.79 4.25 -24.34
C GLU A 152 13.30 3.01 -23.56
N ARG A 153 14.26 2.22 -23.07
CA ARG A 153 13.93 1.02 -22.32
C ARG A 153 13.49 1.36 -20.90
N SER A 154 12.28 0.97 -20.51
CA SER A 154 11.72 1.19 -19.18
C SER A 154 12.37 0.29 -18.11
N PHE A 155 12.61 -0.99 -18.42
CA PHE A 155 13.26 -1.94 -17.52
C PHE A 155 13.84 -3.14 -18.26
N TRP A 156 14.60 -3.96 -17.52
CA TRP A 156 15.11 -5.25 -17.97
C TRP A 156 14.94 -6.27 -16.86
N ILE A 157 14.34 -7.42 -17.18
CA ILE A 157 14.25 -8.56 -16.26
C ILE A 157 15.40 -9.50 -16.60
N THR A 158 16.30 -9.69 -15.63
CA THR A 158 17.42 -10.62 -15.73
C THR A 158 17.16 -11.83 -14.83
N HIS A 159 17.20 -13.00 -15.39
CA HIS A 159 17.10 -14.26 -14.67
C HIS A 159 18.51 -14.77 -14.29
N ASN A 160 18.56 -15.81 -13.47
CA ASN A 160 19.81 -16.49 -13.19
C ASN A 160 20.31 -17.28 -14.42
N ASP A 161 21.54 -17.80 -14.36
CA ASP A 161 22.21 -18.52 -15.43
C ASP A 161 21.46 -19.76 -15.97
N LYS A 162 20.46 -20.26 -15.23
CA LYS A 162 19.62 -21.41 -15.64
C LYS A 162 18.41 -21.02 -16.46
N GLN A 163 18.06 -19.73 -16.49
CA GLN A 163 16.86 -19.19 -17.13
C GLN A 163 17.16 -17.89 -17.89
N SER A 164 18.39 -17.67 -18.31
CA SER A 164 18.80 -16.46 -19.03
C SER A 164 18.15 -16.32 -20.41
N ASP A 165 17.61 -17.40 -20.96
CA ASP A 165 16.79 -17.40 -22.18
C ASP A 165 15.42 -16.73 -21.99
N LEU A 166 15.01 -16.52 -20.74
CA LEU A 166 13.78 -15.80 -20.36
C LEU A 166 14.02 -14.30 -20.12
N ASP A 167 15.25 -13.81 -20.25
CA ASP A 167 15.56 -12.41 -20.05
C ASP A 167 14.78 -11.54 -21.05
N GLN A 168 14.14 -10.50 -20.53
CA GLN A 168 13.26 -9.64 -21.32
C GLN A 168 13.28 -8.20 -20.81
N GLY A 169 12.95 -7.27 -21.70
CA GLY A 169 12.77 -5.85 -21.37
C GLY A 169 11.56 -5.28 -22.07
N ALA A 170 11.06 -4.16 -21.53
CA ALA A 170 10.02 -3.37 -22.13
C ALA A 170 10.55 -1.98 -22.56
N VAL A 171 9.96 -1.43 -23.62
CA VAL A 171 10.26 -0.11 -24.21
C VAL A 171 9.02 0.74 -24.17
#